data_a12fc48ec608046386c3afb7260500a4
#
_entry.id   a12fc48ec608046386c3afb7260500a4
#
_cell.length_a   1.000
_cell.length_b   1.000
_cell.length_c   1.000
_cell.angle_alpha   90.00
_cell.angle_beta   90.00
_cell.angle_gamma   90.00
#
_symmetry.space_group_name_H-M   'P 1'
#
loop_
_entity.id
_entity.type
_entity.pdbx_description
1 polymer ?
#
loop_
_entity_poly.entity_id
_entity_poly.type
_entity_poly.pdbx_seq_one_letter_code
_entity_poly.pdbx_strand_id
1 'polypeptide(L)'
;MSTSPRAEFIRRALEAADRARAEGAPIIPEIAAAQAALESRYGESRLAIEANNLFGIKAGRRWQGPVLVLPTTEYVDGQPVPAVARWRKFASWQECLRDYGNLLELLPWFADAAAAARRGDRLGFLDGLLFYPHGPGIADDEPGWATDPHYRDKVLSVARRWGLLG
;
A
#
# COMPACT_ATOMS: atom_id res chain seq x y z
N MET A 1 -30.36 4.24 5.67
CA MET A 1 -29.31 4.73 6.61
C MET A 1 -28.07 5.06 5.79
N SER A 2 -27.48 6.22 6.01
CA SER A 2 -26.25 6.60 5.29
C SER A 2 -25.07 5.80 5.83
N THR A 3 -24.37 5.11 4.95
CA THR A 3 -23.10 4.42 5.28
C THR A 3 -22.06 5.48 5.63
N SER A 4 -21.28 5.25 6.68
CA SER A 4 -20.22 6.20 7.04
C SER A 4 -19.16 6.29 5.93
N PRO A 5 -18.51 7.46 5.73
CA PRO A 5 -17.46 7.61 4.70
C PRO A 5 -16.34 6.56 4.80
N ARG A 6 -15.96 6.18 6.03
CA ARG A 6 -14.94 5.14 6.25
C ARG A 6 -15.43 3.74 5.87
N ALA A 7 -16.70 3.42 6.15
CA ALA A 7 -17.29 2.16 5.72
C ALA A 7 -17.37 2.08 4.19
N GLU A 8 -17.73 3.18 3.53
CA GLU A 8 -17.74 3.27 2.07
C GLU A 8 -16.32 3.13 1.50
N PHE A 9 -15.32 3.74 2.12
CA PHE A 9 -13.93 3.53 1.72
C PHE A 9 -13.54 2.05 1.76
N ILE A 10 -13.80 1.38 2.89
CA ILE A 10 -13.45 -0.05 3.07
C ILE A 10 -14.14 -0.91 2.00
N ARG A 11 -15.43 -0.68 1.76
CA ARG A 11 -16.18 -1.40 0.72
C ARG A 11 -15.54 -1.24 -0.67
N ARG A 12 -15.23 -0.02 -1.05
CA ARG A 12 -14.61 0.30 -2.35
C ARG A 12 -13.19 -0.24 -2.47
N ALA A 13 -12.39 -0.13 -1.40
CA ALA A 13 -11.02 -0.65 -1.38
C ALA A 13 -11.01 -2.18 -1.50
N LEU A 14 -11.90 -2.85 -0.78
CA LEU A 14 -12.05 -4.31 -0.87
C LEU A 14 -12.47 -4.75 -2.27
N GLU A 15 -13.47 -4.09 -2.86
CA GLU A 15 -13.92 -4.38 -4.23
C GLU A 15 -12.80 -4.19 -5.26
N ALA A 16 -12.03 -3.11 -5.15
CA ALA A 16 -10.88 -2.87 -6.03
C ALA A 16 -9.78 -3.93 -5.85
N ALA A 17 -9.54 -4.36 -4.60
CA ALA A 17 -8.56 -5.41 -4.29
C ALA A 17 -9.01 -6.79 -4.80
N ASP A 18 -10.29 -7.12 -4.67
CA ASP A 18 -10.86 -8.35 -5.24
C ASP A 18 -10.69 -8.42 -6.75
N ARG A 19 -10.94 -7.32 -7.45
CA ARG A 19 -10.76 -7.22 -8.90
C ARG A 19 -9.28 -7.37 -9.28
N ALA A 20 -8.37 -6.69 -8.56
CA ALA A 20 -6.94 -6.82 -8.80
C ALA A 20 -6.45 -8.27 -8.59
N ARG A 21 -6.93 -8.94 -7.53
CA ARG A 21 -6.63 -10.37 -7.31
C ARG A 21 -7.18 -11.26 -8.41
N ALA A 22 -8.40 -11.02 -8.88
CA ALA A 22 -8.99 -11.77 -9.99
C ALA A 22 -8.18 -11.63 -11.29
N GLU A 23 -7.47 -10.52 -11.46
CA GLU A 23 -6.54 -10.28 -12.56
C GLU A 23 -5.14 -10.86 -12.32
N GLY A 24 -4.92 -11.55 -11.21
CA GLY A 24 -3.67 -12.25 -10.89
C GLY A 24 -2.73 -11.55 -9.91
N ALA A 25 -3.12 -10.41 -9.33
CA ALA A 25 -2.30 -9.75 -8.32
C ALA A 25 -2.12 -10.64 -7.08
N PRO A 26 -0.88 -10.87 -6.60
CA PRO A 26 -0.60 -11.71 -5.44
C PRO A 26 -0.83 -10.95 -4.14
N ILE A 27 -2.08 -10.59 -3.88
CA ILE A 27 -2.52 -9.86 -2.69
C ILE A 27 -3.62 -10.62 -1.94
N ILE A 28 -3.77 -10.30 -0.67
CA ILE A 28 -4.93 -10.71 0.14
C ILE A 28 -5.85 -9.48 0.21
N PRO A 29 -7.02 -9.51 -0.44
CA PRO A 29 -7.90 -8.32 -0.55
C PRO A 29 -8.25 -7.68 0.78
N GLU A 30 -8.56 -8.47 1.79
CA GLU A 30 -8.93 -8.00 3.12
C GLU A 30 -7.77 -7.28 3.81
N ILE A 31 -6.56 -7.82 3.68
CA ILE A 31 -5.36 -7.20 4.25
C ILE A 31 -4.99 -5.94 3.45
N ALA A 32 -5.04 -6.00 2.12
CA ALA A 32 -4.74 -4.86 1.26
C ALA A 32 -5.72 -3.70 1.50
N ALA A 33 -7.00 -3.96 1.70
CA ALA A 33 -7.99 -2.93 2.04
C ALA A 33 -7.72 -2.30 3.42
N ALA A 34 -7.35 -3.10 4.42
CA ALA A 34 -6.97 -2.60 5.73
C ALA A 34 -5.69 -1.75 5.68
N GLN A 35 -4.69 -2.17 4.91
CA GLN A 35 -3.47 -1.38 4.66
C GLN A 35 -3.80 -0.06 3.96
N ALA A 36 -4.60 -0.10 2.90
CA ALA A 36 -5.04 1.10 2.17
C ALA A 36 -5.73 2.11 3.10
N ALA A 37 -6.58 1.64 4.01
CA ALA A 37 -7.25 2.48 5.00
C ALA A 37 -6.25 3.15 5.94
N LEU A 38 -5.28 2.39 6.44
CA LEU A 38 -4.24 2.89 7.35
C LEU A 38 -3.34 3.92 6.64
N GLU A 39 -2.81 3.57 5.48
CA GLU A 39 -1.84 4.38 4.73
C GLU A 39 -2.44 5.67 4.15
N SER A 40 -3.69 5.61 3.67
CA SER A 40 -4.36 6.75 3.03
C SER A 40 -5.25 7.57 3.97
N ARG A 41 -5.30 7.21 5.25
CA ARG A 41 -6.29 7.78 6.20
C ARG A 41 -7.71 7.66 5.67
N TYR A 42 -8.08 6.43 5.25
CA TYR A 42 -9.37 6.15 4.63
C TYR A 42 -9.66 6.99 3.37
N GLY A 43 -8.63 7.21 2.55
CA GLY A 43 -8.74 7.95 1.29
C GLY A 43 -8.69 9.48 1.44
N GLU A 44 -8.46 9.98 2.64
CA GLU A 44 -8.39 11.43 2.92
C GLU A 44 -7.01 12.03 2.64
N SER A 45 -5.99 11.22 2.41
CA SER A 45 -4.65 11.72 2.09
C SER A 45 -4.62 12.40 0.72
N ARG A 46 -3.74 13.37 0.57
CA ARG A 46 -3.54 14.06 -0.71
C ARG A 46 -3.18 13.11 -1.84
N LEU A 47 -2.34 12.11 -1.57
CA LEU A 47 -1.97 11.08 -2.54
C LEU A 47 -3.18 10.24 -2.99
N ALA A 48 -4.08 9.89 -2.08
CA ALA A 48 -5.29 9.15 -2.41
C ALA A 48 -6.24 10.00 -3.27
N ILE A 49 -6.43 11.28 -2.93
CA ILE A 49 -7.37 12.19 -3.61
C ILE A 49 -6.84 12.58 -5.00
N GLU A 50 -5.58 13.00 -5.10
CA GLU A 50 -5.02 13.58 -6.33
C GLU A 50 -4.38 12.55 -7.26
N ALA A 51 -3.98 11.38 -6.74
CA ALA A 51 -3.24 10.37 -7.49
C ALA A 51 -3.83 8.96 -7.44
N ASN A 52 -4.95 8.72 -6.75
CA ASN A 52 -5.45 7.37 -6.46
C ASN A 52 -4.38 6.44 -5.85
N ASN A 53 -3.39 7.01 -5.21
CA ASN A 53 -2.27 6.30 -4.61
C ASN A 53 -2.56 6.04 -3.14
N LEU A 54 -3.07 4.84 -2.85
CA LEU A 54 -3.56 4.46 -1.52
C LEU A 54 -2.45 4.04 -0.57
N PHE A 55 -1.26 3.75 -1.08
CA PHE A 55 -0.18 3.14 -0.30
C PHE A 55 1.07 4.02 -0.19
N GLY A 56 1.06 5.20 -0.78
CA GLY A 56 2.25 6.04 -0.81
C GLY A 56 3.38 5.45 -1.65
N ILE A 57 3.06 4.90 -2.82
CA ILE A 57 4.04 4.29 -3.71
C ILE A 57 4.79 5.39 -4.46
N LYS A 58 6.11 5.45 -4.24
CA LYS A 58 6.98 6.39 -4.94
C LYS A 58 7.18 5.98 -6.41
N ALA A 59 7.37 6.98 -7.27
CA ALA A 59 7.79 6.76 -8.65
C ALA A 59 9.32 6.54 -8.66
N GLY A 60 9.72 5.28 -8.58
CA GLY A 60 11.12 4.87 -8.72
C GLY A 60 11.60 5.01 -10.17
N ARG A 61 12.86 4.66 -10.42
CA ARG A 61 13.52 4.81 -11.74
C ARG A 61 12.83 4.03 -12.87
N ARG A 62 12.15 2.94 -12.54
CA ARG A 62 11.47 2.07 -13.52
C ARG A 62 10.05 2.50 -13.86
N TRP A 63 9.49 3.44 -13.10
CA TRP A 63 8.13 3.91 -13.33
C TRP A 63 8.03 4.76 -14.58
N GLN A 64 7.21 4.35 -15.53
CA GLN A 64 6.99 5.02 -16.83
C GLN A 64 5.65 5.76 -16.89
N GLY A 65 4.81 5.60 -15.86
CA GLY A 65 3.46 6.18 -15.81
C GLY A 65 3.42 7.62 -15.30
N PRO A 66 2.21 8.18 -15.16
CA PRO A 66 2.02 9.52 -14.61
C PRO A 66 2.52 9.65 -13.18
N VAL A 67 2.92 10.86 -12.80
CA VAL A 67 3.41 11.16 -11.45
C VAL A 67 2.68 12.35 -10.85
N LEU A 68 2.57 12.35 -9.53
CA LEU A 68 2.24 13.52 -8.72
C LEU A 68 3.53 13.96 -8.02
N VAL A 69 3.90 15.22 -8.20
CA VAL A 69 5.09 15.81 -7.57
C VAL A 69 4.64 16.65 -6.38
N LEU A 70 5.13 16.33 -5.19
CA LEU A 70 4.80 17.04 -3.96
C LEU A 70 6.06 17.56 -3.26
N PRO A 71 6.00 18.74 -2.63
CA PRO A 71 7.05 19.20 -1.74
C PRO A 71 7.25 18.23 -0.57
N THR A 72 8.49 18.03 -0.19
CA THR A 72 8.90 17.25 0.98
C THR A 72 10.11 17.89 1.62
N THR A 73 10.55 17.33 2.73
CA THR A 73 11.79 17.73 3.40
C THR A 73 12.70 16.53 3.49
N GLU A 74 13.93 16.71 3.05
CA GLU A 74 15.02 15.75 3.26
C GLU A 74 15.98 16.26 4.32
N TYR A 75 16.76 15.37 4.90
CA TYR A 75 17.78 15.74 5.89
C TYR A 75 19.17 15.47 5.31
N VAL A 76 19.96 16.54 5.17
CA VAL A 76 21.33 16.48 4.70
C VAL A 76 22.22 16.93 5.85
N ASP A 77 23.13 16.06 6.30
CA ASP A 77 23.99 16.30 7.47
C ASP A 77 23.20 16.73 8.73
N GLY A 78 22.02 16.13 8.95
CA GLY A 78 21.14 16.42 10.07
C GLY A 78 20.33 17.71 9.94
N GLN A 79 20.43 18.43 8.81
CA GLN A 79 19.69 19.67 8.55
C GLN A 79 18.54 19.44 7.58
N PRO A 80 17.34 20.03 7.84
CA PRO A 80 16.21 19.94 6.92
C PRO A 80 16.48 20.75 5.65
N VAL A 81 16.29 20.12 4.50
CA VAL A 81 16.45 20.73 3.18
C VAL A 81 15.16 20.54 2.39
N PRO A 82 14.60 21.61 1.79
CA PRO A 82 13.47 21.47 0.88
C PRO A 82 13.81 20.55 -0.30
N ALA A 83 12.91 19.61 -0.58
CA ALA A 83 13.04 18.67 -1.70
C ALA A 83 11.68 18.45 -2.36
N VAL A 84 11.63 17.66 -3.40
CA VAL A 84 10.40 17.18 -4.03
C VAL A 84 10.39 15.67 -4.09
N ALA A 85 9.24 15.08 -3.80
CA ALA A 85 9.02 13.65 -3.98
C ALA A 85 8.11 13.42 -5.17
N ARG A 86 8.38 12.35 -5.91
CA ARG A 86 7.59 11.91 -7.06
C ARG A 86 6.83 10.65 -6.68
N TRP A 87 5.53 10.67 -6.87
CA TRP A 87 4.63 9.59 -6.49
C TRP A 87 3.93 9.04 -7.71
N ARG A 88 3.69 7.73 -7.74
CA ARG A 88 2.92 7.10 -8.81
C ARG A 88 1.49 7.64 -8.80
N LYS A 89 0.97 7.98 -9.98
CA LYS A 89 -0.41 8.40 -10.17
C LYS A 89 -1.16 7.37 -10.98
N PHE A 90 -2.32 6.97 -10.48
CA PHE A 90 -3.15 5.93 -11.07
C PHE A 90 -4.48 6.48 -11.55
N ALA A 91 -5.07 5.83 -12.56
CA ALA A 91 -6.39 6.19 -13.07
C ALA A 91 -7.52 5.73 -12.13
N SER A 92 -7.27 4.71 -11.30
CA SER A 92 -8.24 4.14 -10.37
C SER A 92 -7.56 3.46 -9.18
N TRP A 93 -8.33 3.13 -8.15
CA TRP A 93 -7.86 2.33 -7.04
C TRP A 93 -7.51 0.89 -7.46
N GLN A 94 -8.26 0.33 -8.42
CA GLN A 94 -7.94 -0.99 -8.96
C GLN A 94 -6.56 -1.01 -9.60
N GLU A 95 -6.22 0.02 -10.38
CA GLU A 95 -4.89 0.15 -10.99
C GLU A 95 -3.79 0.29 -9.92
N CYS A 96 -4.04 1.07 -8.88
CA CYS A 96 -3.13 1.17 -7.73
C CYS A 96 -2.89 -0.19 -7.07
N LEU A 97 -3.93 -0.96 -6.82
CA LEU A 97 -3.83 -2.28 -6.21
C LEU A 97 -3.17 -3.33 -7.11
N ARG A 98 -3.37 -3.23 -8.42
CA ARG A 98 -2.63 -4.05 -9.40
C ARG A 98 -1.13 -3.74 -9.38
N ASP A 99 -0.79 -2.46 -9.38
CA ASP A 99 0.61 -2.01 -9.30
C ASP A 99 1.27 -2.43 -7.97
N TYR A 100 0.53 -2.34 -6.87
CA TYR A 100 0.95 -2.90 -5.59
C TYR A 100 1.27 -4.39 -5.71
N GLY A 101 0.37 -5.18 -6.28
CA GLY A 101 0.60 -6.60 -6.54
C GLY A 101 1.81 -6.86 -7.45
N ASN A 102 2.00 -6.04 -8.48
CA ASN A 102 3.16 -6.14 -9.37
C ASN A 102 4.47 -5.92 -8.62
N LEU A 103 4.53 -4.98 -7.70
CA LEU A 103 5.72 -4.74 -6.87
C LEU A 103 6.02 -5.94 -5.98
N LEU A 104 5.02 -6.57 -5.39
CA LEU A 104 5.20 -7.80 -4.59
C LEU A 104 5.72 -8.96 -5.44
N GLU A 105 5.36 -9.01 -6.71
CA GLU A 105 5.84 -10.01 -7.66
C GLU A 105 7.29 -9.76 -8.10
N LEU A 106 7.61 -8.49 -8.41
CA LEU A 106 8.88 -8.12 -9.02
C LEU A 106 10.02 -8.01 -8.02
N LEU A 107 9.74 -7.58 -6.80
CA LEU A 107 10.77 -7.30 -5.81
C LEU A 107 11.09 -8.56 -4.99
N PRO A 108 12.32 -9.07 -5.06
CA PRO A 108 12.66 -10.38 -4.47
C PRO A 108 12.46 -10.45 -2.95
N TRP A 109 12.55 -9.35 -2.25
CA TRP A 109 12.31 -9.31 -0.81
C TRP A 109 10.83 -9.45 -0.41
N PHE A 110 9.90 -9.37 -1.35
CA PHE A 110 8.48 -9.65 -1.13
C PHE A 110 8.04 -11.04 -1.62
N ALA A 111 8.98 -11.90 -2.02
CA ALA A 111 8.65 -13.23 -2.55
C ALA A 111 7.80 -14.07 -1.57
N ASP A 112 8.12 -14.01 -0.28
CA ASP A 112 7.36 -14.74 0.75
C ASP A 112 5.94 -14.17 0.92
N ALA A 113 5.77 -12.86 0.85
CA ALA A 113 4.46 -12.23 0.88
C ALA A 113 3.61 -12.65 -0.34
N ALA A 114 4.18 -12.60 -1.54
CA ALA A 114 3.50 -13.02 -2.76
C ALA A 114 3.09 -14.49 -2.72
N ALA A 115 3.98 -15.36 -2.25
CA ALA A 115 3.69 -16.79 -2.08
C ALA A 115 2.58 -17.04 -1.06
N ALA A 116 2.61 -16.35 0.08
CA ALA A 116 1.58 -16.40 1.11
C ALA A 116 0.22 -15.94 0.57
N ALA A 117 0.20 -14.84 -0.20
CA ALA A 117 -1.02 -14.35 -0.83
C ALA A 117 -1.65 -15.38 -1.77
N ARG A 118 -0.85 -16.06 -2.59
CA ARG A 118 -1.34 -17.08 -3.54
C ARG A 118 -2.00 -18.26 -2.84
N ARG A 119 -1.52 -18.68 -1.68
CA ARG A 119 -2.13 -19.76 -0.89
C ARG A 119 -3.21 -19.29 0.09
N GLY A 120 -3.54 -18.00 0.12
CA GLY A 120 -4.55 -17.43 1.00
C GLY A 120 -4.13 -17.29 2.47
N ASP A 121 -2.83 -17.31 2.74
CA ASP A 121 -2.27 -17.16 4.09
C ASP A 121 -2.16 -15.69 4.46
N ARG A 122 -3.18 -15.19 5.19
CA ARG A 122 -3.30 -13.78 5.59
C ARG A 122 -2.16 -13.30 6.47
N LEU A 123 -1.81 -14.10 7.47
CA LEU A 123 -0.75 -13.72 8.42
C LEU A 123 0.63 -13.84 7.76
N GLY A 124 0.87 -14.90 7.01
CA GLY A 124 2.10 -15.05 6.24
C GLY A 124 2.30 -13.94 5.20
N PHE A 125 1.21 -13.48 4.57
CA PHE A 125 1.26 -12.33 3.67
C PHE A 125 1.72 -11.07 4.41
N LEU A 126 1.09 -10.74 5.53
CA LEU A 126 1.43 -9.57 6.31
C LEU A 126 2.85 -9.66 6.90
N ASP A 127 3.23 -10.81 7.41
CA ASP A 127 4.58 -11.05 7.94
C ASP A 127 5.65 -10.94 6.84
N GLY A 128 5.37 -11.42 5.63
CA GLY A 128 6.26 -11.30 4.47
C GLY A 128 6.47 -9.86 4.00
N LEU A 129 5.54 -8.94 4.28
CA LEU A 129 5.71 -7.52 4.01
C LEU A 129 6.65 -6.84 5.00
N LEU A 130 6.75 -7.35 6.22
CA LEU A 130 7.43 -6.68 7.35
C LEU A 130 8.85 -7.16 7.60
N PHE A 131 9.22 -8.30 7.08
CA PHE A 131 10.43 -9.02 7.48
C PHE A 131 11.73 -8.43 6.91
N TYR A 132 11.71 -7.23 6.34
CA TYR A 132 12.91 -6.61 5.81
C TYR A 132 13.38 -5.43 6.67
N PRO A 133 14.66 -5.41 7.12
CA PRO A 133 15.14 -4.48 8.15
C PRO A 133 15.43 -3.05 7.68
N HIS A 134 15.07 -2.67 6.46
CA HIS A 134 15.49 -1.40 5.88
C HIS A 134 14.34 -0.55 5.35
N GLY A 135 13.85 0.34 6.18
CA GLY A 135 13.15 1.59 5.83
C GLY A 135 11.71 1.51 5.28
N PRO A 136 10.95 2.61 5.45
CA PRO A 136 9.63 2.75 4.90
C PRO A 136 9.68 3.18 3.44
N GLY A 137 8.89 2.57 2.64
CA GLY A 137 8.66 2.98 1.27
C GLY A 137 8.63 1.81 0.30
N ILE A 138 7.67 1.84 -0.61
CA ILE A 138 7.75 1.01 -1.79
C ILE A 138 8.26 1.88 -2.91
N ALA A 139 9.54 1.76 -3.17
CA ALA A 139 10.14 2.19 -4.42
C ALA A 139 10.88 0.99 -5.01
N ASP A 140 11.13 1.01 -6.30
CA ASP A 140 11.82 -0.10 -7.00
C ASP A 140 13.20 -0.41 -6.44
N ASP A 141 13.74 0.48 -5.61
CA ASP A 141 15.08 0.49 -5.07
C ASP A 141 15.15 0.53 -3.52
N GLU A 142 13.99 0.53 -2.83
CA GLU A 142 13.92 0.57 -1.37
C GLU A 142 13.21 -0.67 -0.80
N PRO A 143 13.87 -1.49 0.01
CA PRO A 143 13.26 -2.67 0.62
C PRO A 143 12.37 -2.33 1.82
N GLY A 144 11.21 -3.00 1.90
CA GLY A 144 10.31 -2.98 3.05
C GLY A 144 9.10 -2.08 2.92
N TRP A 145 8.04 -2.44 3.65
CA TRP A 145 6.75 -1.72 3.62
C TRP A 145 6.64 -0.68 4.74
N ALA A 146 7.09 -1.01 5.94
CA ALA A 146 7.01 -0.13 7.10
C ALA A 146 8.12 -0.37 8.10
N THR A 147 8.63 0.71 8.70
CA THR A 147 9.59 0.66 9.82
C THR A 147 8.91 0.62 11.18
N ASP A 148 7.60 0.86 11.24
CA ASP A 148 6.84 0.84 12.49
C ASP A 148 6.74 -0.60 13.02
N PRO A 149 7.33 -0.91 14.19
CA PRO A 149 7.27 -2.25 14.77
C PRO A 149 5.83 -2.69 15.13
N HIS A 150 4.90 -1.75 15.21
CA HIS A 150 3.48 -2.00 15.49
C HIS A 150 2.62 -2.03 14.23
N TYR A 151 3.21 -1.95 13.05
CA TYR A 151 2.46 -1.90 11.78
C TYR A 151 1.53 -3.10 11.59
N ARG A 152 2.03 -4.30 11.86
CA ARG A 152 1.24 -5.54 11.80
C ARG A 152 -0.03 -5.44 12.65
N ASP A 153 0.13 -5.04 13.91
CA ASP A 153 -0.99 -4.93 14.84
C ASP A 153 -1.98 -3.84 14.43
N LYS A 154 -1.49 -2.73 13.87
CA LYS A 154 -2.33 -1.67 13.34
C LYS A 154 -3.17 -2.14 12.15
N VAL A 155 -2.57 -2.85 11.19
CA VAL A 155 -3.30 -3.42 10.05
C VAL A 155 -4.36 -4.42 10.51
N LEU A 156 -3.99 -5.35 11.40
CA LEU A 156 -4.93 -6.34 11.94
C LEU A 156 -6.05 -5.68 12.76
N SER A 157 -5.76 -4.62 13.49
CA SER A 157 -6.78 -3.86 14.23
C SER A 157 -7.81 -3.23 13.28
N VAL A 158 -7.37 -2.64 12.18
CA VAL A 158 -8.28 -2.12 11.13
C VAL A 158 -9.10 -3.25 10.53
N ALA A 159 -8.46 -4.35 10.15
CA ALA A 159 -9.13 -5.50 9.53
C ALA A 159 -10.21 -6.11 10.46
N ARG A 160 -9.91 -6.25 11.75
CA ARG A 160 -10.89 -6.73 12.75
C ARG A 160 -12.04 -5.74 12.94
N ARG A 161 -11.73 -4.45 13.08
CA ARG A 161 -12.73 -3.38 13.24
C ARG A 161 -13.81 -3.42 12.15
N TRP A 162 -13.42 -3.75 10.94
CA TRP A 162 -14.30 -3.77 9.78
C TRP A 162 -14.78 -5.18 9.40
N GLY A 163 -14.54 -6.18 10.24
CA GLY A 163 -14.98 -7.55 10.00
C GLY A 163 -14.35 -8.22 8.78
N LEU A 164 -13.17 -7.77 8.37
CA LEU A 164 -12.49 -8.28 7.18
C LEU A 164 -11.83 -9.65 7.38
N LEU A 165 -11.63 -10.07 8.61
CA LEU A 165 -10.94 -11.33 8.91
C LEU A 165 -11.89 -12.51 9.22
N GLY A 166 -13.18 -12.25 9.20
CA GLY A 166 -14.20 -13.27 9.48
C GLY A 166 -14.46 -13.43 10.95
#